data_f1b84153f7ac32aa7fa335ad1dbfca0b
#
_entry.id   f1b84153f7ac32aa7fa335ad1dbfca0b
#
_cell.length_a   1.000
_cell.length_b   1.000
_cell.length_c   1.000
_cell.angle_alpha   90.00
_cell.angle_beta   90.00
_cell.angle_gamma   90.00
#
_symmetry.space_group_name_H-M   'P 1'
#
loop_
_entity.id
_entity.type
_entity.pdbx_description
1 polymer ?
#
loop_
_entity_poly.entity_id
_entity_poly.type
_entity_poly.pdbx_seq_one_letter_code
_entity_poly.pdbx_strand_id
1 'polypeptide(L)'
;MALATLGFTLSLSAQDDETVAPKYSNEFLQIGVGAKALGLGNALVGSVNDVTSAYWNPAGLTHVQNNLEVSLMHSEYFAGIAKYDYLGLAHSIDDQSTVGFAAIRFGVDDIPNTTQLIDNEGNIDYDRITLFTAADYAFLFSYARKTKIEGLSIGGTVKIVHRRAGDFARSWGFGIDAGAQYNLNNKWHFGAMARDVTSTFNAWIFDLDANMQEVFIETGNEIPENGLELTLPRLILAAQRRFETGFHDIYIAPEINASITTDGRRNTLIKSGVVSVDPVMGLEIGWKDIVAIRTGVNNFQYVKNFDDSQDLVFQPNVGLGVTFKGVTLDYAFTNIGNQSEALFSHVISLKFGFKDSFKK
;
A
#
# COMPACT_ATOMS: atom_id res chain seq x y z
N MET A 1 -54.01 -1.69 6.84
CA MET A 1 -52.57 -1.49 6.92
C MET A 1 -51.95 -1.69 5.53
N ALA A 2 -51.69 -0.60 4.81
CA ALA A 2 -51.17 -0.65 3.47
C ALA A 2 -49.65 -0.42 3.56
N LEU A 3 -48.83 -1.40 3.13
CA LEU A 3 -47.39 -1.26 2.93
C LEU A 3 -47.14 -0.46 1.64
N ALA A 4 -46.55 0.73 1.78
CA ALA A 4 -46.06 1.50 0.66
C ALA A 4 -44.66 1.03 0.34
N THR A 5 -44.46 0.31 -0.77
CA THR A 5 -43.16 -0.01 -1.38
C THR A 5 -42.69 1.22 -2.12
N LEU A 6 -41.63 1.90 -1.57
CA LEU A 6 -40.90 2.92 -2.29
C LEU A 6 -39.95 2.21 -3.30
N GLY A 7 -40.37 2.20 -4.56
CA GLY A 7 -39.49 1.82 -5.67
C GLY A 7 -38.52 2.98 -6.00
N PHE A 8 -37.23 2.84 -5.70
CA PHE A 8 -36.19 3.69 -6.22
C PHE A 8 -35.87 3.26 -7.66
N THR A 9 -36.44 3.96 -8.65
CA THR A 9 -35.98 3.84 -10.03
C THR A 9 -34.74 4.69 -10.21
N LEU A 10 -33.57 4.06 -10.24
CA LEU A 10 -32.33 4.66 -10.74
C LEU A 10 -32.45 4.81 -12.26
N SER A 11 -32.78 6.02 -12.73
CA SER A 11 -32.61 6.38 -14.13
C SER A 11 -31.13 6.48 -14.43
N LEU A 12 -30.53 5.45 -15.02
CA LEU A 12 -29.23 5.55 -15.68
C LEU A 12 -29.40 6.38 -16.95
N SER A 13 -29.13 7.68 -16.87
CA SER A 13 -28.86 8.49 -18.06
C SER A 13 -27.52 8.00 -18.63
N ALA A 14 -27.54 7.41 -19.83
CA ALA A 14 -26.35 7.23 -20.63
C ALA A 14 -25.87 8.64 -21.03
N GLN A 15 -24.95 9.19 -20.26
CA GLN A 15 -24.18 10.36 -20.62
C GLN A 15 -23.01 9.86 -21.45
N ASP A 16 -22.73 10.56 -22.57
CA ASP A 16 -21.61 10.26 -23.47
C ASP A 16 -20.32 9.97 -22.69
N ASP A 17 -19.64 8.88 -23.06
CA ASP A 17 -18.43 8.34 -22.44
C ASP A 17 -17.22 9.28 -22.61
N GLU A 18 -17.21 10.44 -22.00
CA GLU A 18 -15.96 11.03 -21.58
C GLU A 18 -15.41 10.15 -20.46
N THR A 19 -14.55 9.20 -20.82
CA THR A 19 -13.84 8.35 -19.87
C THR A 19 -12.94 9.25 -19.03
N VAL A 20 -13.43 9.62 -17.84
CA VAL A 20 -12.62 10.35 -16.87
C VAL A 20 -11.40 9.49 -16.56
N ALA A 21 -10.22 9.99 -16.91
CA ALA A 21 -8.98 9.29 -16.60
C ALA A 21 -8.83 9.20 -15.08
N PRO A 22 -8.53 8.00 -14.53
CA PRO A 22 -8.30 7.84 -13.11
C PRO A 22 -7.10 8.67 -12.65
N LYS A 23 -7.21 9.26 -11.47
CA LYS A 23 -6.10 10.02 -10.86
C LYS A 23 -5.23 9.08 -10.05
N TYR A 24 -3.97 9.00 -10.41
CA TYR A 24 -2.94 8.25 -9.68
C TYR A 24 -2.12 9.23 -8.84
N SER A 25 -2.16 9.06 -7.53
CA SER A 25 -1.43 9.88 -6.56
C SER A 25 -0.97 9.01 -5.40
N ASN A 26 0.22 9.28 -4.86
CA ASN A 26 0.81 8.51 -3.77
C ASN A 26 0.91 7.00 -4.04
N GLU A 27 1.20 6.60 -5.28
CA GLU A 27 1.24 5.19 -5.71
C GLU A 27 2.28 4.36 -4.93
N PHE A 28 3.34 4.98 -4.40
CA PHE A 28 4.30 4.30 -3.54
C PHE A 28 3.64 3.70 -2.27
N LEU A 29 2.52 4.28 -1.81
CA LEU A 29 1.70 3.73 -0.72
C LEU A 29 0.78 2.57 -1.17
N GLN A 30 0.78 2.18 -2.42
CA GLN A 30 0.01 1.03 -2.91
C GLN A 30 0.85 -0.24 -3.04
N ILE A 31 2.17 -0.12 -3.00
CA ILE A 31 3.10 -1.26 -3.09
C ILE A 31 2.82 -2.26 -1.95
N GLY A 32 2.58 -1.76 -0.74
CA GLY A 32 2.37 -2.60 0.44
C GLY A 32 3.60 -2.70 1.33
N VAL A 33 3.41 -3.05 2.59
CA VAL A 33 4.48 -3.18 3.59
C VAL A 33 4.45 -4.54 4.27
N GLY A 34 5.63 -5.08 4.57
CA GLY A 34 5.81 -6.37 5.23
C GLY A 34 5.83 -7.54 4.24
N ALA A 35 6.90 -8.34 4.27
CA ALA A 35 7.06 -9.50 3.39
C ALA A 35 5.93 -10.52 3.56
N LYS A 36 5.33 -10.64 4.76
CA LYS A 36 4.12 -11.44 4.99
C LYS A 36 3.00 -11.04 4.05
N ALA A 37 2.67 -9.76 4.00
CA ALA A 37 1.57 -9.24 3.18
C ALA A 37 1.87 -9.36 1.68
N LEU A 38 3.10 -9.01 1.28
CA LEU A 38 3.53 -9.10 -0.11
C LEU A 38 3.53 -10.54 -0.62
N GLY A 39 3.93 -11.52 0.22
CA GLY A 39 3.81 -12.95 -0.11
C GLY A 39 2.36 -13.43 -0.27
N LEU A 40 1.40 -12.76 0.36
CA LEU A 40 -0.05 -12.99 0.21
C LEU A 40 -0.68 -12.17 -0.92
N GLY A 41 0.14 -11.49 -1.75
CA GLY A 41 -0.35 -10.58 -2.79
C GLY A 41 -1.13 -9.39 -2.22
N ASN A 42 -0.82 -8.93 -1.00
CA ASN A 42 -1.50 -7.86 -0.28
C ASN A 42 -2.89 -8.23 0.30
N ALA A 43 -3.25 -9.51 0.34
CA ALA A 43 -4.47 -9.99 1.00
C ALA A 43 -4.24 -10.13 2.51
N LEU A 44 -4.40 -9.04 3.27
CA LEU A 44 -4.13 -9.02 4.73
C LEU A 44 -5.05 -8.08 5.52
N VAL A 45 -5.97 -7.34 4.88
CA VAL A 45 -6.78 -6.30 5.53
C VAL A 45 -7.75 -6.87 6.57
N GLY A 46 -8.22 -8.10 6.38
CA GLY A 46 -9.12 -8.79 7.30
C GLY A 46 -8.40 -9.41 8.49
N SER A 47 -7.19 -9.89 8.29
CA SER A 47 -6.48 -10.73 9.26
C SER A 47 -5.23 -10.11 9.87
N VAL A 48 -4.84 -8.90 9.45
CA VAL A 48 -3.66 -8.24 10.03
C VAL A 48 -3.82 -8.09 11.54
N ASN A 49 -2.78 -8.49 12.28
CA ASN A 49 -2.82 -8.59 13.74
C ASN A 49 -1.47 -8.27 14.38
N ASP A 50 -0.62 -7.52 13.70
CA ASP A 50 0.71 -7.13 14.15
C ASP A 50 0.98 -5.65 13.86
N VAL A 51 2.20 -5.19 14.10
CA VAL A 51 2.64 -3.81 13.93
C VAL A 51 2.37 -3.24 12.53
N THR A 52 2.29 -4.08 11.49
CA THR A 52 1.97 -3.63 10.11
C THR A 52 0.51 -3.21 9.95
N SER A 53 -0.33 -3.45 10.96
CA SER A 53 -1.72 -2.97 11.02
C SER A 53 -1.84 -1.45 10.88
N ALA A 54 -0.85 -0.69 11.36
CA ALA A 54 -0.81 0.78 11.19
C ALA A 54 -0.95 1.20 9.71
N TYR A 55 -0.53 0.35 8.80
CA TYR A 55 -0.64 0.56 7.35
C TYR A 55 -1.84 -0.19 6.74
N TRP A 56 -2.03 -1.50 7.07
CA TRP A 56 -3.02 -2.35 6.39
C TRP A 56 -4.44 -2.12 6.85
N ASN A 57 -4.66 -2.09 8.17
CA ASN A 57 -5.94 -1.81 8.81
C ASN A 57 -5.68 -1.46 10.28
N PRO A 58 -5.79 -0.20 10.69
CA PRO A 58 -5.42 0.23 12.04
C PRO A 58 -6.20 -0.52 13.14
N ALA A 59 -7.41 -1.01 12.88
CA ALA A 59 -8.15 -1.83 13.85
C ALA A 59 -7.39 -3.08 14.30
N GLY A 60 -6.55 -3.63 13.42
CA GLY A 60 -5.71 -4.81 13.68
C GLY A 60 -4.67 -4.61 14.78
N LEU A 61 -4.29 -3.37 15.10
CA LEU A 61 -3.38 -3.06 16.20
C LEU A 61 -3.89 -3.58 17.54
N THR A 62 -5.21 -3.69 17.74
CA THR A 62 -5.78 -4.25 18.99
C THR A 62 -5.53 -5.73 19.18
N HIS A 63 -5.03 -6.42 18.14
CA HIS A 63 -4.71 -7.85 18.13
C HIS A 63 -3.22 -8.14 18.25
N VAL A 64 -2.38 -7.10 18.38
CA VAL A 64 -0.94 -7.24 18.64
C VAL A 64 -0.74 -8.06 19.92
N GLN A 65 0.10 -9.11 19.84
CA GLN A 65 0.28 -10.10 20.92
C GLN A 65 1.27 -9.65 21.99
N ASN A 66 2.08 -8.65 21.71
CA ASN A 66 3.17 -8.17 22.55
C ASN A 66 2.89 -6.73 23.01
N ASN A 67 3.44 -6.34 24.14
CA ASN A 67 3.28 -4.97 24.64
C ASN A 67 3.94 -3.94 23.72
N LEU A 68 5.07 -4.32 23.12
CA LEU A 68 5.76 -3.55 22.10
C LEU A 68 6.13 -4.48 20.95
N GLU A 69 5.80 -4.09 19.74
CA GLU A 69 6.29 -4.72 18.51
C GLU A 69 7.03 -3.70 17.65
N VAL A 70 8.13 -4.16 17.05
CA VAL A 70 8.94 -3.40 16.09
C VAL A 70 9.06 -4.22 14.82
N SER A 71 8.87 -3.60 13.67
CA SER A 71 9.10 -4.28 12.38
C SER A 71 9.93 -3.41 11.46
N LEU A 72 10.81 -4.07 10.72
CA LEU A 72 11.66 -3.49 9.68
C LEU A 72 11.43 -4.26 8.39
N MET A 73 11.42 -3.56 7.27
CA MET A 73 11.39 -4.16 5.93
C MET A 73 12.34 -3.41 5.01
N HIS A 74 13.02 -4.16 4.16
CA HIS A 74 13.78 -3.65 3.04
C HIS A 74 13.44 -4.42 1.77
N SER A 75 13.32 -3.69 0.67
CA SER A 75 13.14 -4.25 -0.65
C SER A 75 13.82 -3.42 -1.70
N GLU A 76 14.38 -4.09 -2.70
CA GLU A 76 14.93 -3.48 -3.89
C GLU A 76 14.08 -3.85 -5.11
N TYR A 77 13.69 -2.83 -5.87
CA TYR A 77 12.88 -2.95 -7.07
C TYR A 77 13.68 -2.55 -8.30
N PHE A 78 13.29 -3.09 -9.46
CA PHE A 78 13.91 -2.76 -10.75
C PHE A 78 15.42 -2.97 -10.75
N ALA A 79 15.85 -4.17 -10.33
CA ALA A 79 17.27 -4.55 -10.20
C ALA A 79 18.09 -3.63 -9.27
N GLY A 80 17.50 -3.15 -8.18
CA GLY A 80 18.17 -2.33 -7.17
C GLY A 80 18.12 -0.82 -7.44
N ILE A 81 17.46 -0.37 -8.51
CA ILE A 81 17.34 1.05 -8.82
C ILE A 81 16.49 1.76 -7.77
N ALA A 82 15.34 1.19 -7.41
CA ALA A 82 14.45 1.77 -6.41
C ALA A 82 14.49 0.97 -5.10
N LYS A 83 14.58 1.67 -3.98
CA LYS A 83 14.59 1.10 -2.63
C LYS A 83 13.31 1.43 -1.90
N TYR A 84 12.77 0.44 -1.19
CA TYR A 84 11.56 0.59 -0.39
C TYR A 84 11.78 0.07 1.01
N ASP A 85 11.76 1.00 1.97
CA ASP A 85 12.06 0.76 3.37
C ASP A 85 10.82 1.03 4.23
N TYR A 86 10.62 0.21 5.26
CA TYR A 86 9.56 0.36 6.24
C TYR A 86 10.10 0.15 7.65
N LEU A 87 9.68 1.02 8.56
CA LEU A 87 9.81 0.89 9.99
C LEU A 87 8.42 0.97 10.61
N GLY A 88 8.05 0.01 11.46
CA GLY A 88 6.81 0.01 12.24
C GLY A 88 7.07 -0.14 13.72
N LEU A 89 6.25 0.54 14.54
CA LEU A 89 6.21 0.46 15.99
C LEU A 89 4.76 0.33 16.44
N ALA A 90 4.45 -0.62 17.33
CA ALA A 90 3.13 -0.75 17.95
C ALA A 90 3.30 -0.95 19.45
N HIS A 91 2.56 -0.18 20.23
CA HIS A 91 2.58 -0.24 21.70
C HIS A 91 1.17 -0.33 22.26
N SER A 92 0.91 -1.39 23.05
CA SER A 92 -0.35 -1.56 23.75
C SER A 92 -0.40 -0.65 24.97
N ILE A 93 -1.35 0.30 24.99
CA ILE A 93 -1.55 1.23 26.11
C ILE A 93 -2.24 0.51 27.27
N ASP A 94 -3.27 -0.26 26.93
CA ASP A 94 -4.06 -1.08 27.84
C ASP A 94 -4.60 -2.33 27.12
N ASP A 95 -5.44 -3.14 27.77
CA ASP A 95 -6.00 -4.39 27.22
C ASP A 95 -6.96 -4.14 26.04
N GLN A 96 -7.38 -2.89 25.81
CA GLN A 96 -8.34 -2.51 24.78
C GLN A 96 -7.77 -1.59 23.70
N SER A 97 -6.67 -0.89 23.98
CA SER A 97 -6.18 0.23 23.16
C SER A 97 -4.71 0.05 22.80
N THR A 98 -4.37 0.30 21.55
CA THR A 98 -3.00 0.22 21.02
C THR A 98 -2.72 1.43 20.14
N VAL A 99 -1.53 1.99 20.24
CA VAL A 99 -1.00 3.01 19.33
C VAL A 99 -0.01 2.38 18.37
N GLY A 100 0.06 2.93 17.17
CA GLY A 100 1.00 2.53 16.13
C GLY A 100 1.69 3.73 15.50
N PHE A 101 2.92 3.52 15.09
CA PHE A 101 3.68 4.43 14.24
C PHE A 101 4.27 3.64 13.10
N ALA A 102 4.25 4.21 11.88
CA ALA A 102 5.00 3.66 10.77
C ALA A 102 5.69 4.78 9.97
N ALA A 103 6.88 4.46 9.47
CA ALA A 103 7.62 5.29 8.54
C ALA A 103 7.93 4.47 7.29
N ILE A 104 7.71 5.06 6.13
CA ILE A 104 7.93 4.46 4.82
C ILE A 104 8.81 5.39 4.02
N ARG A 105 9.81 4.83 3.33
CA ARG A 105 10.60 5.53 2.31
C ARG A 105 10.57 4.73 1.02
N PHE A 106 10.25 5.37 -0.09
CA PHE A 106 10.46 4.86 -1.43
C PHE A 106 11.34 5.85 -2.19
N GLY A 107 12.45 5.40 -2.77
CA GLY A 107 13.36 6.34 -3.41
C GLY A 107 14.30 5.71 -4.41
N VAL A 108 14.75 6.56 -5.32
CA VAL A 108 15.82 6.31 -6.29
C VAL A 108 16.93 7.29 -5.98
N ASP A 109 18.10 6.75 -5.71
CA ASP A 109 19.30 7.52 -5.43
C ASP A 109 20.17 7.62 -6.70
N ASP A 110 21.12 8.55 -6.70
CA ASP A 110 22.16 8.70 -7.75
C ASP A 110 21.59 8.92 -9.17
N ILE A 111 20.51 9.69 -9.29
CA ILE A 111 19.91 10.05 -10.59
C ILE A 111 20.79 11.12 -11.26
N PRO A 112 21.31 10.88 -12.48
CA PRO A 112 22.08 11.89 -13.18
C PRO A 112 21.26 13.13 -13.54
N ASN A 113 21.69 14.29 -13.10
CA ASN A 113 21.16 15.57 -13.55
C ASN A 113 21.97 16.04 -14.77
N THR A 114 21.34 16.06 -15.91
CA THR A 114 21.93 16.45 -17.20
C THR A 114 21.43 17.81 -17.70
N THR A 115 20.76 18.61 -16.87
CA THR A 115 20.18 19.90 -17.26
C THR A 115 21.25 20.92 -17.71
N GLN A 116 22.48 20.77 -17.22
CA GLN A 116 23.62 21.64 -17.59
C GLN A 116 24.66 20.93 -18.48
N LEU A 117 24.31 19.77 -19.06
CA LEU A 117 25.22 18.98 -19.89
C LEU A 117 25.71 19.72 -21.13
N ILE A 118 24.85 20.54 -21.71
CA ILE A 118 25.13 21.33 -22.92
C ILE A 118 25.33 22.78 -22.50
N ASP A 119 26.43 23.40 -22.91
CA ASP A 119 26.67 24.81 -22.67
C ASP A 119 25.97 25.72 -23.73
N ASN A 120 26.03 27.04 -23.51
CA ASN A 120 25.38 28.01 -24.41
C ASN A 120 26.03 28.06 -25.82
N GLU A 121 27.18 27.41 -26.01
CA GLU A 121 27.88 27.28 -27.29
C GLU A 121 27.54 25.94 -27.99
N GLY A 122 26.77 25.06 -27.32
CA GLY A 122 26.37 23.76 -27.85
C GLY A 122 27.38 22.65 -27.59
N ASN A 123 28.41 22.87 -26.75
CA ASN A 123 29.39 21.85 -26.40
C ASN A 123 28.84 20.95 -25.29
N ILE A 124 29.16 19.65 -25.37
CA ILE A 124 28.80 18.67 -24.34
C ILE A 124 29.93 18.60 -23.30
N ASP A 125 29.59 18.87 -22.04
CA ASP A 125 30.50 18.82 -20.90
C ASP A 125 29.98 17.82 -19.85
N TYR A 126 30.54 16.62 -19.83
CA TYR A 126 30.15 15.54 -18.91
C TYR A 126 30.53 15.82 -17.45
N ASP A 127 31.47 16.73 -17.18
CA ASP A 127 31.88 17.11 -15.83
C ASP A 127 30.82 17.94 -15.11
N ARG A 128 29.81 18.43 -15.84
CA ARG A 128 28.64 19.14 -15.29
C ARG A 128 27.52 18.23 -14.82
N ILE A 129 27.65 16.93 -15.02
CA ILE A 129 26.66 15.98 -14.52
C ILE A 129 26.75 15.93 -13.00
N THR A 130 25.68 16.30 -12.33
CA THR A 130 25.51 16.14 -10.89
C THR A 130 24.52 15.01 -10.59
N LEU A 131 24.51 14.50 -9.36
CA LEU A 131 23.59 13.45 -8.95
C LEU A 131 22.56 14.01 -7.98
N PHE A 132 21.32 13.52 -8.08
CA PHE A 132 20.26 13.85 -7.13
C PHE A 132 19.49 12.60 -6.70
N THR A 133 18.69 12.73 -5.64
CA THR A 133 17.80 11.68 -5.12
C THR A 133 16.34 12.13 -5.31
N ALA A 134 15.49 11.22 -5.81
CA ALA A 134 14.04 11.35 -5.74
C ALA A 134 13.52 10.38 -4.69
N ALA A 135 12.76 10.89 -3.70
CA ALA A 135 12.27 10.07 -2.62
C ALA A 135 10.91 10.54 -2.09
N ASP A 136 10.05 9.56 -1.82
CA ASP A 136 8.74 9.70 -1.20
C ASP A 136 8.78 9.12 0.20
N TYR A 137 8.28 9.86 1.17
CA TYR A 137 8.21 9.49 2.59
C TYR A 137 6.76 9.53 3.05
N ALA A 138 6.37 8.59 3.92
CA ALA A 138 5.11 8.65 4.62
C ALA A 138 5.30 8.30 6.10
N PHE A 139 4.65 9.07 6.96
CA PHE A 139 4.62 8.87 8.40
C PHE A 139 3.16 8.66 8.82
N LEU A 140 2.88 7.51 9.45
CA LEU A 140 1.56 7.09 9.86
C LEU A 140 1.49 7.03 11.38
N PHE A 141 0.51 7.70 11.97
CA PHE A 141 0.23 7.68 13.40
C PHE A 141 -1.15 7.09 13.61
N SER A 142 -1.21 5.95 14.27
CA SER A 142 -2.42 5.14 14.37
C SER A 142 -2.86 4.96 15.81
N TYR A 143 -4.17 4.92 16.01
CA TYR A 143 -4.79 4.53 17.26
C TYR A 143 -5.91 3.53 16.99
N ALA A 144 -5.99 2.48 17.79
CA ALA A 144 -7.02 1.47 17.69
C ALA A 144 -7.59 1.10 19.05
N ARG A 145 -8.87 0.68 19.04
CA ARG A 145 -9.56 0.26 20.24
C ARG A 145 -10.57 -0.87 19.97
N LYS A 146 -10.63 -1.84 20.88
CA LYS A 146 -11.72 -2.81 20.93
C LYS A 146 -13.01 -2.10 21.35
N THR A 147 -14.11 -2.43 20.68
CA THR A 147 -15.42 -1.83 21.00
C THR A 147 -16.15 -2.64 22.08
N LYS A 148 -17.34 -2.18 22.47
CA LYS A 148 -18.24 -2.94 23.36
C LYS A 148 -18.89 -4.15 22.67
N ILE A 149 -18.85 -4.20 21.35
CA ILE A 149 -19.34 -5.33 20.56
C ILE A 149 -18.23 -6.37 20.52
N GLU A 150 -18.51 -7.55 21.02
CA GLU A 150 -17.53 -8.65 21.05
C GLU A 150 -16.99 -8.95 19.65
N GLY A 151 -15.68 -9.07 19.52
CA GLY A 151 -14.99 -9.33 18.26
C GLY A 151 -14.80 -8.10 17.36
N LEU A 152 -15.42 -6.95 17.63
CA LEU A 152 -15.29 -5.74 16.81
C LEU A 152 -14.25 -4.78 17.36
N SER A 153 -13.29 -4.45 16.51
CA SER A 153 -12.27 -3.42 16.76
C SER A 153 -12.37 -2.33 15.70
N ILE A 154 -12.02 -1.11 16.07
CA ILE A 154 -11.94 0.05 15.17
C ILE A 154 -10.60 0.76 15.36
N GLY A 155 -10.15 1.45 14.33
CA GLY A 155 -8.93 2.24 14.38
C GLY A 155 -8.91 3.35 13.34
N GLY A 156 -8.03 4.30 13.55
CA GLY A 156 -7.77 5.40 12.62
C GLY A 156 -6.29 5.69 12.51
N THR A 157 -5.88 6.22 11.36
CA THR A 157 -4.50 6.62 11.07
C THR A 157 -4.49 8.03 10.51
N VAL A 158 -3.64 8.88 11.06
CA VAL A 158 -3.25 10.16 10.48
C VAL A 158 -1.99 9.93 9.67
N LYS A 159 -1.97 10.45 8.46
CA LYS A 159 -0.93 10.22 7.47
C LYS A 159 -0.31 11.55 7.06
N ILE A 160 1.02 11.65 7.16
CA ILE A 160 1.81 12.78 6.65
C ILE A 160 2.68 12.24 5.52
N VAL A 161 2.60 12.87 4.36
CA VAL A 161 3.38 12.50 3.17
C VAL A 161 4.34 13.63 2.85
N HIS A 162 5.60 13.30 2.58
CA HIS A 162 6.61 14.23 2.09
C HIS A 162 7.28 13.63 0.86
N ARG A 163 7.25 14.37 -0.25
CA ARG A 163 7.85 13.93 -1.51
C ARG A 163 8.89 14.93 -1.97
N ARG A 164 9.99 14.44 -2.50
CA ARG A 164 11.10 15.27 -2.99
C ARG A 164 11.67 14.70 -4.28
N ALA A 165 11.90 15.54 -5.26
CA ALA A 165 12.64 15.25 -6.48
C ALA A 165 13.84 16.20 -6.56
N GLY A 166 14.99 15.78 -6.04
CA GLY A 166 16.19 16.61 -5.93
C GLY A 166 15.91 17.93 -5.21
N ASP A 167 16.44 19.01 -5.77
CA ASP A 167 16.14 20.38 -5.34
C ASP A 167 15.06 21.03 -6.23
N PHE A 168 14.54 20.29 -7.23
CA PHE A 168 13.60 20.80 -8.22
C PHE A 168 12.18 20.92 -7.72
N ALA A 169 11.74 19.94 -6.91
CA ALA A 169 10.36 19.89 -6.43
C ALA A 169 10.27 19.20 -5.07
N ARG A 170 9.34 19.69 -4.26
CA ARG A 170 8.97 19.08 -2.98
C ARG A 170 7.48 19.20 -2.74
N SER A 171 6.92 18.25 -2.00
CA SER A 171 5.54 18.37 -1.54
C SER A 171 5.37 17.92 -0.11
N TRP A 172 4.33 18.46 0.52
CA TRP A 172 3.81 17.98 1.78
C TRP A 172 2.34 17.63 1.60
N GLY A 173 1.94 16.51 2.16
CA GLY A 173 0.59 15.98 2.10
C GLY A 173 0.08 15.51 3.44
N PHE A 174 -1.23 15.46 3.55
CA PHE A 174 -1.93 15.02 4.75
C PHE A 174 -3.17 14.21 4.37
N GLY A 175 -3.46 13.16 5.13
CA GLY A 175 -4.62 12.32 4.93
C GLY A 175 -5.01 11.55 6.18
N ILE A 176 -6.22 10.96 6.15
CA ILE A 176 -6.76 10.15 7.23
C ILE A 176 -7.26 8.83 6.64
N ASP A 177 -6.95 7.75 7.36
CA ASP A 177 -7.47 6.42 7.09
C ASP A 177 -8.32 5.95 8.29
N ALA A 178 -9.33 5.11 8.03
CA ALA A 178 -10.17 4.50 9.05
C ALA A 178 -10.35 3.01 8.78
N GLY A 179 -10.32 2.21 9.83
CA GLY A 179 -10.40 0.76 9.73
C GLY A 179 -11.31 0.13 10.77
N ALA A 180 -11.89 -1.01 10.41
CA ALA A 180 -12.64 -1.88 11.30
C ALA A 180 -12.25 -3.34 11.03
N GLN A 181 -12.18 -4.14 12.08
CA GLN A 181 -12.05 -5.60 12.01
C GLN A 181 -13.08 -6.26 12.90
N TYR A 182 -13.67 -7.35 12.38
CA TYR A 182 -14.63 -8.16 13.12
C TYR A 182 -14.21 -9.63 13.12
N ASN A 183 -13.89 -10.15 14.30
CA ASN A 183 -13.47 -11.54 14.51
C ASN A 183 -14.67 -12.36 15.01
N LEU A 184 -15.18 -13.24 14.16
CA LEU A 184 -16.32 -14.11 14.47
C LEU A 184 -15.82 -15.52 14.84
N ASN A 185 -16.06 -15.89 16.11
CA ASN A 185 -15.77 -17.25 16.65
C ASN A 185 -14.30 -17.69 16.45
N ASN A 186 -13.35 -16.77 16.41
CA ASN A 186 -11.93 -17.01 16.17
C ASN A 186 -11.62 -17.79 14.88
N LYS A 187 -12.57 -17.87 13.96
CA LYS A 187 -12.42 -18.61 12.68
C LYS A 187 -12.55 -17.70 11.47
N TRP A 188 -13.46 -16.72 11.53
CA TRP A 188 -13.67 -15.77 10.48
C TRP A 188 -13.17 -14.40 10.90
N HIS A 189 -12.43 -13.76 10.02
CA HIS A 189 -11.92 -12.41 10.17
C HIS A 189 -12.45 -11.57 9.00
N PHE A 190 -13.20 -10.54 9.32
CA PHE A 190 -13.69 -9.58 8.36
C PHE A 190 -12.99 -8.26 8.58
N GLY A 191 -12.62 -7.58 7.50
CA GLY A 191 -11.98 -6.28 7.54
C GLY A 191 -12.66 -5.29 6.62
N ALA A 192 -12.73 -4.04 7.06
CA ALA A 192 -13.08 -2.90 6.24
C ALA A 192 -12.04 -1.80 6.48
N MET A 193 -11.46 -1.29 5.41
CA MET A 193 -10.45 -0.24 5.45
C MET A 193 -10.86 0.86 4.47
N ALA A 194 -11.14 2.04 4.98
CA ALA A 194 -11.33 3.24 4.19
C ALA A 194 -10.01 4.03 4.17
N ARG A 195 -9.31 4.00 3.05
CA ARG A 195 -8.09 4.78 2.82
C ARG A 195 -8.42 6.13 2.25
N ASP A 196 -7.63 7.12 2.65
CA ASP A 196 -7.72 8.49 2.12
C ASP A 196 -9.13 9.10 2.30
N VAL A 197 -9.77 8.87 3.46
CA VAL A 197 -11.17 9.27 3.75
C VAL A 197 -11.39 10.76 3.52
N THR A 198 -10.37 11.57 3.81
CA THR A 198 -10.39 13.03 3.62
C THR A 198 -9.86 13.46 2.27
N SER A 199 -9.57 12.54 1.36
CA SER A 199 -8.72 12.74 0.17
C SER A 199 -7.33 13.24 0.58
N THR A 200 -6.34 12.36 0.57
CA THR A 200 -4.95 12.79 0.87
C THR A 200 -4.50 13.78 -0.19
N PHE A 201 -4.15 14.98 0.22
CA PHE A 201 -3.62 16.00 -0.67
C PHE A 201 -2.10 16.08 -0.55
N ASN A 202 -1.43 16.48 -1.64
CA ASN A 202 -0.02 16.86 -1.68
C ASN A 202 0.07 18.25 -2.31
N ALA A 203 0.60 19.21 -1.56
CA ALA A 203 0.87 20.55 -2.06
C ALA A 203 2.30 20.58 -2.62
N TRP A 204 2.42 20.67 -3.95
CA TRP A 204 3.68 20.74 -4.65
C TRP A 204 4.21 22.14 -4.74
N ILE A 205 5.50 22.30 -4.48
CA ILE A 205 6.29 23.51 -4.67
C ILE A 205 7.43 23.14 -5.60
N PHE A 206 7.54 23.86 -6.72
CA PHE A 206 8.62 23.74 -7.68
C PHE A 206 9.62 24.88 -7.47
N ASP A 207 10.90 24.53 -7.32
CA ASP A 207 11.99 25.45 -6.99
C ASP A 207 13.06 25.32 -8.11
N LEU A 208 12.73 25.89 -9.28
CA LEU A 208 13.60 25.86 -10.43
C LEU A 208 14.46 27.13 -10.46
N ASP A 209 15.77 26.98 -10.48
CA ASP A 209 16.67 28.10 -10.69
C ASP A 209 16.54 28.72 -12.11
N ALA A 210 17.13 29.90 -12.34
CA ALA A 210 17.00 30.61 -13.61
C ALA A 210 17.52 29.80 -14.80
N ASN A 211 18.62 29.05 -14.62
CA ASN A 211 19.19 28.24 -15.69
C ASN A 211 18.26 27.06 -16.06
N MET A 212 17.63 26.41 -15.08
CA MET A 212 16.65 25.37 -15.33
C MET A 212 15.41 25.90 -16.04
N GLN A 213 14.91 27.08 -15.64
CA GLN A 213 13.78 27.72 -16.33
C GLN A 213 14.11 28.00 -17.78
N GLU A 214 15.33 28.48 -18.07
CA GLU A 214 15.80 28.73 -19.44
C GLU A 214 15.82 27.43 -20.28
N VAL A 215 16.35 26.33 -19.70
CA VAL A 215 16.34 24.98 -20.35
C VAL A 215 14.91 24.54 -20.68
N PHE A 216 13.94 24.72 -19.76
CA PHE A 216 12.53 24.38 -20.02
C PHE A 216 11.99 25.17 -21.20
N ILE A 217 12.27 26.51 -21.27
CA ILE A 217 11.83 27.37 -22.34
C ILE A 217 12.47 26.95 -23.67
N GLU A 218 13.78 26.77 -23.72
CA GLU A 218 14.53 26.40 -24.92
C GLU A 218 14.12 25.03 -25.49
N THR A 219 13.76 24.10 -24.62
CA THR A 219 13.27 22.76 -25.02
C THR A 219 11.77 22.72 -25.33
N GLY A 220 11.08 23.86 -25.26
CA GLY A 220 9.65 23.98 -25.55
C GLY A 220 8.76 23.32 -24.51
N ASN A 221 9.26 23.10 -23.30
CA ASN A 221 8.50 22.58 -22.17
C ASN A 221 7.88 23.74 -21.36
N GLU A 222 6.71 23.46 -20.77
CA GLU A 222 6.09 24.38 -19.82
C GLU A 222 6.82 24.34 -18.48
N ILE A 223 7.03 25.51 -17.88
CA ILE A 223 7.58 25.58 -16.51
C ILE A 223 6.51 25.07 -15.55
N PRO A 224 6.82 24.04 -14.71
CA PRO A 224 5.85 23.52 -13.76
C PRO A 224 5.42 24.57 -12.75
N GLU A 225 4.12 24.69 -12.52
CA GLU A 225 3.55 25.56 -11.51
C GLU A 225 3.23 24.81 -10.21
N ASN A 226 3.25 25.55 -9.09
CA ASN A 226 2.82 25.02 -7.81
C ASN A 226 1.37 24.52 -7.88
N GLY A 227 1.10 23.34 -7.34
CA GLY A 227 -0.19 22.71 -7.51
C GLY A 227 -0.59 21.80 -6.37
N LEU A 228 -1.85 21.38 -6.39
CA LEU A 228 -2.43 20.46 -5.44
C LEU A 228 -2.76 19.14 -6.14
N GLU A 229 -2.12 18.08 -5.71
CA GLU A 229 -2.41 16.71 -6.12
C GLU A 229 -3.30 16.04 -5.07
N LEU A 230 -4.33 15.32 -5.51
CA LEU A 230 -5.30 14.68 -4.62
C LEU A 230 -5.35 13.16 -4.86
N THR A 231 -5.23 12.39 -3.78
CA THR A 231 -5.54 10.95 -3.76
C THR A 231 -6.98 10.78 -3.30
N LEU A 232 -7.82 10.18 -4.14
CA LEU A 232 -9.24 9.98 -3.83
C LEU A 232 -9.46 8.80 -2.86
N PRO A 233 -10.57 8.81 -2.10
CA PRO A 233 -10.92 7.75 -1.17
C PRO A 233 -11.06 6.39 -1.85
N ARG A 234 -10.65 5.34 -1.10
CA ARG A 234 -10.78 3.95 -1.51
C ARG A 234 -11.27 3.08 -0.35
N LEU A 235 -12.24 2.21 -0.61
CA LEU A 235 -12.73 1.24 0.34
C LEU A 235 -12.18 -0.14 0.02
N ILE A 236 -11.60 -0.81 1.02
CA ILE A 236 -11.13 -2.20 0.91
C ILE A 236 -11.95 -3.04 1.86
N LEU A 237 -12.62 -4.06 1.33
CA LEU A 237 -13.36 -5.06 2.10
C LEU A 237 -12.59 -6.37 2.06
N ALA A 238 -12.55 -7.08 3.19
CA ALA A 238 -11.78 -8.29 3.34
C ALA A 238 -12.52 -9.37 4.12
N ALA A 239 -12.28 -10.62 3.75
CA ALA A 239 -12.74 -11.79 4.48
C ALA A 239 -11.65 -12.87 4.47
N GLN A 240 -11.33 -13.38 5.66
CA GLN A 240 -10.41 -14.49 5.86
C GLN A 240 -11.07 -15.57 6.69
N ARG A 241 -10.74 -16.83 6.42
CA ARG A 241 -11.12 -17.94 7.27
C ARG A 241 -9.94 -18.83 7.59
N ARG A 242 -9.69 -19.07 8.88
CA ARG A 242 -8.69 -20.03 9.35
C ARG A 242 -9.33 -21.41 9.55
N PHE A 243 -8.75 -22.44 8.91
CA PHE A 243 -9.12 -23.83 9.02
C PHE A 243 -8.00 -24.60 9.73
N GLU A 244 -8.30 -25.16 10.88
CA GLU A 244 -7.41 -26.11 11.54
C GLU A 244 -7.62 -27.49 10.91
N THR A 245 -6.57 -28.07 10.33
CA THR A 245 -6.69 -29.34 9.59
C THR A 245 -6.82 -30.56 10.49
N GLY A 246 -6.51 -30.41 11.79
CA GLY A 246 -6.42 -31.54 12.74
C GLY A 246 -5.20 -32.43 12.51
N PHE A 247 -4.35 -32.14 11.53
CA PHE A 247 -3.15 -32.91 11.21
C PHE A 247 -1.90 -32.11 11.57
N HIS A 248 -1.12 -32.58 12.54
CA HIS A 248 0.19 -32.04 12.95
C HIS A 248 0.21 -30.53 13.20
N ASP A 249 -0.86 -29.95 13.74
CA ASP A 249 -0.99 -28.50 14.01
C ASP A 249 -0.80 -27.61 12.75
N ILE A 250 -1.21 -28.12 11.60
CA ILE A 250 -1.25 -27.37 10.34
C ILE A 250 -2.58 -26.64 10.23
N TYR A 251 -2.51 -25.36 9.84
CA TYR A 251 -3.69 -24.59 9.45
C TYR A 251 -3.58 -24.08 8.02
N ILE A 252 -4.75 -23.77 7.46
CA ILE A 252 -4.90 -23.17 6.13
C ILE A 252 -5.78 -21.93 6.28
N ALA A 253 -5.32 -20.78 5.80
CA ALA A 253 -6.01 -19.51 5.96
C ALA A 253 -6.09 -18.75 4.63
N PRO A 254 -7.11 -19.00 3.79
CA PRO A 254 -7.41 -18.16 2.63
C PRO A 254 -7.97 -16.81 3.05
N GLU A 255 -7.58 -15.75 2.34
CA GLU A 255 -8.10 -14.39 2.46
C GLU A 255 -8.39 -13.81 1.09
N ILE A 256 -9.52 -13.09 0.99
CA ILE A 256 -9.91 -12.34 -0.20
C ILE A 256 -10.14 -10.89 0.23
N ASN A 257 -9.54 -9.95 -0.51
CA ASN A 257 -9.78 -8.52 -0.39
C ASN A 257 -10.38 -8.00 -1.70
N ALA A 258 -11.24 -7.00 -1.60
CA ALA A 258 -11.79 -6.25 -2.73
C ALA A 258 -11.53 -4.77 -2.52
N SER A 259 -10.67 -4.17 -3.35
CA SER A 259 -10.39 -2.74 -3.35
C SER A 259 -11.35 -2.03 -4.30
N ILE A 260 -12.18 -1.14 -3.77
CA ILE A 260 -13.25 -0.44 -4.48
C ILE A 260 -12.86 1.03 -4.61
N THR A 261 -12.83 1.54 -5.84
CA THR A 261 -12.55 2.94 -6.16
C THR A 261 -13.68 3.54 -7.00
N THR A 262 -13.87 4.86 -6.88
CA THR A 262 -14.93 5.62 -7.57
C THR A 262 -14.37 6.81 -8.36
N ASP A 263 -13.11 6.75 -8.73
CA ASP A 263 -12.34 7.82 -9.36
C ASP A 263 -12.18 7.67 -10.89
N GLY A 264 -13.06 6.91 -11.49
CA GLY A 264 -13.06 6.65 -12.93
C GLY A 264 -12.80 5.18 -13.28
N ARG A 265 -12.70 4.89 -14.56
CA ARG A 265 -12.53 3.55 -15.09
C ARG A 265 -11.07 3.10 -15.00
N ARG A 266 -10.71 2.38 -13.94
CA ARG A 266 -9.39 1.79 -13.79
C ARG A 266 -9.25 0.49 -14.61
N ASN A 267 -8.03 0.14 -14.97
CA ASN A 267 -7.77 -1.14 -15.62
C ASN A 267 -7.68 -2.28 -14.57
N THR A 268 -8.84 -2.71 -14.11
CA THR A 268 -9.02 -3.76 -13.10
C THR A 268 -9.92 -4.86 -13.63
N LEU A 269 -10.05 -5.98 -12.90
CA LEU A 269 -10.87 -7.12 -13.31
C LEU A 269 -12.35 -6.74 -13.49
N ILE A 270 -12.89 -5.94 -12.58
CA ILE A 270 -14.28 -5.44 -12.64
C ILE A 270 -14.21 -3.93 -12.76
N LYS A 271 -14.72 -3.39 -13.86
CA LYS A 271 -14.68 -1.95 -14.17
C LYS A 271 -15.99 -1.48 -14.78
N SER A 272 -16.44 -0.31 -14.30
CA SER A 272 -17.56 0.44 -14.88
C SER A 272 -17.17 1.91 -15.02
N GLY A 273 -18.04 2.75 -15.56
CA GLY A 273 -17.79 4.20 -15.66
C GLY A 273 -17.66 4.89 -14.29
N VAL A 274 -18.21 4.31 -13.23
CA VAL A 274 -18.28 4.94 -11.89
C VAL A 274 -17.48 4.17 -10.85
N VAL A 275 -17.43 2.82 -10.92
CA VAL A 275 -16.83 1.96 -9.90
C VAL A 275 -15.87 0.98 -10.55
N SER A 276 -14.69 0.88 -9.97
CA SER A 276 -13.69 -0.15 -10.29
C SER A 276 -13.43 -1.01 -9.04
N VAL A 277 -13.33 -2.34 -9.23
CA VAL A 277 -13.02 -3.28 -8.15
C VAL A 277 -11.82 -4.11 -8.54
N ASP A 278 -10.79 -4.04 -7.70
CA ASP A 278 -9.56 -4.83 -7.82
C ASP A 278 -9.56 -5.92 -6.74
N PRO A 279 -9.79 -7.20 -7.11
CA PRO A 279 -9.73 -8.31 -6.17
C PRO A 279 -8.28 -8.71 -5.90
N VAL A 280 -8.04 -9.15 -4.67
CA VAL A 280 -6.76 -9.69 -4.22
C VAL A 280 -7.04 -10.96 -3.46
N MET A 281 -6.25 -12.01 -3.70
CA MET A 281 -6.42 -13.31 -3.06
C MET A 281 -5.09 -13.78 -2.47
N GLY A 282 -5.13 -14.24 -1.22
CA GLY A 282 -3.99 -14.81 -0.51
C GLY A 282 -4.32 -16.12 0.16
N LEU A 283 -3.32 -16.97 0.31
CA LEU A 283 -3.40 -18.23 1.02
C LEU A 283 -2.17 -18.40 1.90
N GLU A 284 -2.39 -18.56 3.21
CA GLU A 284 -1.34 -18.92 4.15
C GLU A 284 -1.56 -20.38 4.61
N ILE A 285 -0.48 -21.16 4.60
CA ILE A 285 -0.41 -22.49 5.19
C ILE A 285 0.66 -22.43 6.28
N GLY A 286 0.26 -22.62 7.53
CA GLY A 286 1.16 -22.52 8.67
C GLY A 286 1.23 -23.79 9.48
N TRP A 287 2.37 -23.96 10.16
CA TRP A 287 2.63 -25.04 11.10
C TRP A 287 3.02 -24.47 12.46
N LYS A 288 2.19 -24.74 13.48
CA LYS A 288 2.40 -24.33 14.90
C LYS A 288 2.64 -22.82 15.09
N ASP A 289 2.19 -21.97 14.16
CA ASP A 289 2.54 -20.55 14.11
C ASP A 289 4.07 -20.28 14.14
N ILE A 290 4.89 -21.31 13.80
CA ILE A 290 6.35 -21.23 13.73
C ILE A 290 6.81 -21.01 12.30
N VAL A 291 6.27 -21.79 11.35
CA VAL A 291 6.61 -21.69 9.93
C VAL A 291 5.33 -21.46 9.13
N ALA A 292 5.40 -20.57 8.16
CA ALA A 292 4.31 -20.32 7.23
C ALA A 292 4.81 -20.24 5.80
N ILE A 293 4.07 -20.87 4.89
CA ILE A 293 4.21 -20.72 3.44
C ILE A 293 3.03 -19.90 2.97
N ARG A 294 3.27 -18.94 2.08
CA ARG A 294 2.28 -18.02 1.58
C ARG A 294 2.30 -17.95 0.07
N THR A 295 1.14 -17.78 -0.52
CA THR A 295 0.98 -17.44 -1.93
C THR A 295 -0.16 -16.46 -2.09
N GLY A 296 -0.07 -15.61 -3.11
CA GLY A 296 -1.12 -14.64 -3.39
C GLY A 296 -1.09 -14.17 -4.83
N VAL A 297 -2.21 -13.65 -5.27
CA VAL A 297 -2.38 -13.05 -6.59
C VAL A 297 -3.08 -11.70 -6.45
N ASN A 298 -2.58 -10.71 -7.17
CA ASN A 298 -3.12 -9.36 -7.20
C ASN A 298 -2.92 -8.72 -8.57
N ASN A 299 -3.30 -7.46 -8.70
CA ASN A 299 -3.08 -6.61 -9.86
C ASN A 299 -3.57 -7.25 -11.17
N PHE A 300 -4.85 -7.62 -11.21
CA PHE A 300 -5.49 -8.13 -12.42
C PHE A 300 -5.73 -7.01 -13.43
N GLN A 301 -5.11 -7.10 -14.60
CA GLN A 301 -5.18 -6.07 -15.64
C GLN A 301 -5.42 -6.70 -17.01
N TYR A 302 -6.10 -5.95 -17.89
CA TYR A 302 -6.21 -6.30 -19.29
C TYR A 302 -5.15 -5.54 -20.09
N VAL A 303 -4.25 -6.27 -20.74
CA VAL A 303 -3.21 -5.71 -21.62
C VAL A 303 -3.65 -5.91 -23.07
N LYS A 304 -3.65 -4.81 -23.83
CA LYS A 304 -4.02 -4.82 -25.25
C LYS A 304 -2.78 -5.21 -26.06
N ASN A 305 -2.92 -6.22 -26.90
CA ASN A 305 -1.91 -6.69 -27.84
C ASN A 305 -1.93 -5.88 -29.14
N PHE A 306 -0.91 -6.09 -29.99
CA PHE A 306 -0.78 -5.43 -31.29
C PHE A 306 -1.90 -5.82 -32.28
N ASP A 307 -2.55 -6.98 -32.09
CA ASP A 307 -3.66 -7.48 -32.90
C ASP A 307 -5.05 -7.08 -32.38
N ASP A 308 -5.10 -6.07 -31.47
CA ASP A 308 -6.29 -5.60 -30.76
C ASP A 308 -6.94 -6.63 -29.78
N SER A 309 -6.39 -7.83 -29.65
CA SER A 309 -6.79 -8.77 -28.59
C SER A 309 -6.42 -8.24 -27.20
N GLN A 310 -7.08 -8.77 -26.16
CA GLN A 310 -6.78 -8.40 -24.78
C GLN A 310 -6.43 -9.65 -23.98
N ASP A 311 -5.28 -9.63 -23.32
CA ASP A 311 -4.85 -10.66 -22.38
C ASP A 311 -5.09 -10.20 -20.93
N LEU A 312 -5.61 -11.12 -20.10
CA LEU A 312 -5.68 -10.91 -18.66
C LEU A 312 -4.34 -11.29 -18.05
N VAL A 313 -3.67 -10.32 -17.45
CA VAL A 313 -2.44 -10.50 -16.68
C VAL A 313 -2.71 -10.30 -15.20
N PHE A 314 -1.92 -10.96 -14.35
CA PHE A 314 -1.97 -10.83 -12.91
C PHE A 314 -0.58 -11.03 -12.31
N GLN A 315 -0.38 -10.64 -11.06
CA GLN A 315 0.89 -10.75 -10.36
C GLN A 315 0.84 -11.89 -9.33
N PRO A 316 1.55 -13.00 -9.57
CA PRO A 316 1.73 -14.05 -8.57
C PRO A 316 2.80 -13.64 -7.56
N ASN A 317 2.58 -14.01 -6.31
CA ASN A 317 3.48 -13.76 -5.20
C ASN A 317 3.63 -15.02 -4.36
N VAL A 318 4.81 -15.22 -3.78
CA VAL A 318 5.09 -16.30 -2.83
C VAL A 318 5.86 -15.75 -1.64
N GLY A 319 5.69 -16.38 -0.48
CA GLY A 319 6.38 -15.96 0.74
C GLY A 319 6.64 -17.10 1.70
N LEU A 320 7.61 -16.89 2.56
CA LEU A 320 7.96 -17.78 3.66
C LEU A 320 8.07 -16.96 4.95
N GLY A 321 7.66 -17.53 6.08
CA GLY A 321 7.80 -16.93 7.39
C GLY A 321 8.29 -17.91 8.42
N VAL A 322 9.17 -17.47 9.30
CA VAL A 322 9.66 -18.25 10.44
C VAL A 322 9.62 -17.39 11.70
N THR A 323 8.96 -17.89 12.74
CA THR A 323 8.85 -17.22 14.04
C THR A 323 9.57 -18.04 15.10
N PHE A 324 10.49 -17.42 15.81
CA PHE A 324 11.21 -18.05 16.91
C PHE A 324 11.44 -17.07 18.06
N LYS A 325 10.97 -17.42 19.26
CA LYS A 325 11.17 -16.65 20.50
C LYS A 325 10.86 -15.15 20.38
N GLY A 326 9.75 -14.79 19.72
CA GLY A 326 9.34 -13.39 19.57
C GLY A 326 10.00 -12.64 18.40
N VAL A 327 10.87 -13.30 17.64
CA VAL A 327 11.45 -12.78 16.40
C VAL A 327 10.79 -13.50 15.23
N THR A 328 10.28 -12.74 14.27
CA THR A 328 9.76 -13.28 13.00
C THR A 328 10.60 -12.77 11.86
N LEU A 329 11.07 -13.67 11.01
CA LEU A 329 11.69 -13.39 9.73
C LEU A 329 10.71 -13.79 8.64
N ASP A 330 10.30 -12.84 7.82
CA ASP A 330 9.50 -13.07 6.64
C ASP A 330 10.28 -12.72 5.37
N TYR A 331 10.10 -13.53 4.35
CA TYR A 331 10.64 -13.31 3.01
C TYR A 331 9.52 -13.41 2.00
N ALA A 332 9.52 -12.53 1.01
CA ALA A 332 8.62 -12.60 -0.14
C ALA A 332 9.39 -12.45 -1.45
N PHE A 333 8.92 -13.21 -2.42
CA PHE A 333 9.31 -13.12 -3.81
C PHE A 333 8.08 -12.65 -4.58
N THR A 334 8.12 -11.40 -5.04
CA THR A 334 6.98 -10.71 -5.61
C THR A 334 7.32 -10.13 -6.97
N ASN A 335 6.33 -10.07 -7.84
CA ASN A 335 6.43 -9.39 -9.13
C ASN A 335 5.72 -8.03 -9.00
N ILE A 336 6.41 -6.91 -9.32
CA ILE A 336 5.83 -5.56 -9.26
C ILE A 336 5.50 -5.02 -10.66
N GLY A 337 5.55 -5.84 -11.67
CA GLY A 337 5.14 -5.42 -13.00
C GLY A 337 5.54 -6.43 -14.06
N ASN A 338 4.56 -7.04 -14.67
CA ASN A 338 4.76 -8.00 -15.75
C ASN A 338 5.44 -7.42 -17.01
N GLN A 339 5.82 -6.15 -17.00
CA GLN A 339 6.42 -5.44 -18.14
C GLN A 339 7.86 -5.01 -17.90
N SER A 340 8.45 -5.36 -16.75
CA SER A 340 9.86 -5.07 -16.46
C SER A 340 10.74 -6.25 -16.83
N GLU A 341 11.95 -6.01 -17.37
CA GLU A 341 12.95 -7.05 -17.59
C GLU A 341 13.39 -7.68 -16.26
N ALA A 342 13.35 -6.93 -15.15
CA ALA A 342 13.52 -7.41 -13.78
C ALA A 342 12.15 -7.76 -13.18
N LEU A 343 11.61 -8.92 -13.54
CA LEU A 343 10.26 -9.36 -13.22
C LEU A 343 10.01 -9.54 -11.72
N PHE A 344 11.05 -9.79 -10.93
CA PHE A 344 10.88 -10.19 -9.53
C PHE A 344 11.71 -9.34 -8.58
N SER A 345 11.15 -9.13 -7.42
CA SER A 345 11.80 -8.41 -6.32
C SER A 345 11.80 -9.27 -5.06
N HIS A 346 12.86 -9.10 -4.30
CA HIS A 346 13.09 -9.77 -3.03
C HIS A 346 12.73 -8.83 -1.89
N VAL A 347 11.85 -9.25 -1.00
CA VAL A 347 11.44 -8.48 0.17
C VAL A 347 11.77 -9.24 1.42
N ILE A 348 12.45 -8.59 2.35
CA ILE A 348 12.81 -9.15 3.65
C ILE A 348 12.21 -8.29 4.74
N SER A 349 11.56 -8.93 5.72
CA SER A 349 11.04 -8.26 6.91
C SER A 349 11.50 -8.96 8.17
N LEU A 350 11.83 -8.17 9.18
CA LEU A 350 12.11 -8.60 10.54
C LEU A 350 11.09 -7.98 11.48
N LYS A 351 10.50 -8.79 12.36
CA LYS A 351 9.61 -8.34 13.42
C LYS A 351 10.08 -8.85 14.78
N PHE A 352 10.06 -7.96 15.76
CA PHE A 352 10.46 -8.22 17.13
C PHE A 352 9.30 -7.93 18.05
N GLY A 353 8.89 -8.92 18.86
CA GLY A 353 7.86 -8.80 19.88
C GLY A 353 8.48 -8.83 21.28
N PHE A 354 8.20 -7.78 22.06
CA PHE A 354 8.65 -7.66 23.45
C PHE A 354 7.45 -7.79 24.40
N LYS A 355 7.49 -8.80 25.26
CA LYS A 355 6.53 -8.97 26.38
C LYS A 355 7.09 -8.28 27.61
N ASP A 356 6.29 -7.45 28.28
CA ASP A 356 6.70 -6.87 29.55
C ASP A 356 6.99 -7.97 30.57
N SER A 357 8.23 -8.03 30.99
CA SER A 357 8.65 -8.82 32.18
C SER A 357 8.27 -8.13 33.50
N PHE A 358 7.63 -6.96 33.44
CA PHE A 358 7.41 -6.08 34.59
C PHE A 358 5.98 -6.05 35.16
N LYS A 359 5.02 -6.79 34.57
CA LYS A 359 3.75 -7.06 35.27
C LYS A 359 3.90 -8.36 36.09
N LYS A 360 4.38 -8.21 37.32
CA LYS A 360 4.16 -9.16 38.40
C LYS A 360 2.93 -8.75 39.18
#